data_76ae0f5845de7607aa061f27033f2103
#
_entry.id   76ae0f5845de7607aa061f27033f2103
#
_cell.length_a   1.000
_cell.length_b   1.000
_cell.length_c   1.000
_cell.angle_alpha   90.00
_cell.angle_beta   90.00
_cell.angle_gamma   90.00
#
_symmetry.space_group_name_H-M   'P 1'
#
loop_
_entity.id
_entity.type
_entity.pdbx_description
1 polymer ?
#
loop_
_entity_poly.entity_id
_entity_poly.type
_entity_poly.pdbx_seq_one_letter_code
_entity_poly.pdbx_strand_id
1 'polypeptide(L)'
;VTLFHAFVQAVQDAGPSAFSPIKAQVGFRGRQRIFAGVRLTKRGLEGYLDLPRRVESSRLRTVSPYTRRLFVHHFVLTSLDQLDAEFRSWIQEAYQVGQGLTTPEQT
;
A
#
# COMPACT_ATOMS: atom_id res chain seq x y z
N VAL A 1 -16.95 2.24 -11.15
CA VAL A 1 -15.59 2.50 -10.66
C VAL A 1 -14.86 1.18 -10.49
N THR A 2 -13.72 1.07 -11.12
CA THR A 2 -12.92 -0.15 -10.99
C THR A 2 -12.17 -0.14 -9.66
N LEU A 3 -11.82 -1.33 -9.21
CA LEU A 3 -11.05 -1.48 -7.99
C LEU A 3 -9.69 -0.77 -8.10
N PHE A 4 -9.07 -0.83 -9.28
CA PHE A 4 -7.81 -0.13 -9.52
C PHE A 4 -7.97 1.37 -9.32
N HIS A 5 -9.01 1.95 -9.93
CA HIS A 5 -9.24 3.39 -9.79
C HIS A 5 -9.55 3.77 -8.36
N ALA A 6 -10.29 2.92 -7.64
CA ALA A 6 -10.61 3.19 -6.24
C ALA A 6 -9.33 3.18 -5.39
N PHE A 7 -8.41 2.27 -5.68
CA PHE A 7 -7.15 2.22 -4.96
C PHE A 7 -6.32 3.47 -5.23
N VAL A 8 -6.21 3.86 -6.51
CA VAL A 8 -5.48 5.08 -6.88
C VAL A 8 -6.08 6.30 -6.18
N GLN A 9 -7.40 6.37 -6.14
CA GLN A 9 -8.06 7.50 -5.48
C GLN A 9 -7.74 7.52 -3.99
N ALA A 10 -7.72 6.35 -3.34
CA ALA A 10 -7.39 6.28 -1.93
C ALA A 10 -5.95 6.75 -1.66
N VAL A 11 -5.03 6.41 -2.56
CA VAL A 11 -3.65 6.89 -2.43
C VAL A 11 -3.60 8.41 -2.61
N GLN A 12 -4.32 8.94 -3.58
CA GLN A 12 -4.36 10.38 -3.82
C GLN A 12 -4.98 11.13 -2.64
N ASP A 13 -5.98 10.52 -2.01
CA ASP A 13 -6.61 11.12 -0.83
C ASP A 13 -5.65 11.19 0.35
N ALA A 14 -4.67 10.31 0.40
CA ALA A 14 -3.66 10.34 1.46
C ALA A 14 -2.68 11.50 1.26
N GLY A 15 -2.45 11.90 0.02
CA GLY A 15 -1.58 13.02 -0.30
C GLY A 15 -0.92 12.85 -1.66
N PRO A 16 -0.16 13.86 -2.09
CA PRO A 16 0.52 13.81 -3.39
C PRO A 16 1.58 12.71 -3.42
N SER A 17 1.61 11.98 -4.53
CA SER A 17 2.63 10.96 -4.75
C SER A 17 2.87 10.85 -6.24
N ALA A 18 3.99 10.23 -6.61
CA ALA A 18 4.34 10.00 -8.00
C ALA A 18 4.05 8.56 -8.37
N PHE A 19 3.57 8.35 -9.57
CA PHE A 19 3.38 7.01 -10.11
C PHE A 19 4.70 6.54 -10.70
N SER A 20 5.04 5.28 -10.43
CA SER A 20 6.27 4.68 -10.92
C SER A 20 5.91 3.38 -11.60
N PRO A 21 5.62 3.41 -12.91
CA PRO A 21 5.29 2.17 -13.63
C PRO A 21 6.52 1.28 -13.72
N ILE A 22 6.34 0.01 -13.38
CA ILE A 22 7.40 -0.98 -13.43
C ILE A 22 6.81 -2.23 -14.06
N LYS A 23 7.13 -2.46 -15.33
CA LYS A 23 6.60 -3.59 -16.07
C LYS A 23 5.07 -3.56 -16.02
N ALA A 24 4.45 -4.59 -15.48
CA ALA A 24 2.99 -4.71 -15.47
C ALA A 24 2.36 -4.20 -14.19
N GLN A 25 3.08 -3.39 -13.41
CA GLN A 25 2.52 -2.88 -12.17
C GLN A 25 2.82 -1.39 -12.02
N VAL A 26 2.08 -0.75 -11.12
CA VAL A 26 2.26 0.66 -10.83
C VAL A 26 2.68 0.79 -9.38
N GLY A 27 3.84 1.43 -9.16
CA GLY A 27 4.29 1.77 -7.83
C GLY A 27 3.87 3.19 -7.47
N PHE A 28 3.73 3.46 -6.19
CA PHE A 28 3.40 4.79 -5.68
C PHE A 28 4.55 5.27 -4.83
N ARG A 29 5.12 6.39 -5.22
CA ARG A 29 6.33 6.89 -4.60
C ARG A 29 6.06 8.18 -3.84
N GLY A 30 6.47 8.21 -2.56
CA GLY A 30 6.49 9.43 -1.77
C GLY A 30 7.83 10.14 -1.92
N ARG A 31 8.10 11.08 -1.02
CA ARG A 31 9.34 11.87 -1.08
C ARG A 31 10.58 11.01 -0.85
N GLN A 32 10.48 10.00 -0.01
CA GLN A 32 11.63 9.20 0.39
C GLN A 32 11.73 7.89 -0.34
N ARG A 33 10.58 7.26 -0.64
CA ARG A 33 10.61 5.92 -1.18
C ARG A 33 9.26 5.51 -1.76
N ILE A 34 9.26 4.40 -2.51
CA ILE A 34 8.01 3.76 -2.93
C ILE A 34 7.41 3.09 -1.71
N PHE A 35 6.12 3.29 -1.48
CA PHE A 35 5.44 2.77 -0.29
C PHE A 35 4.32 1.80 -0.63
N ALA A 36 3.94 1.66 -1.89
CA ALA A 36 2.86 0.77 -2.31
C ALA A 36 3.03 0.45 -3.78
N GLY A 37 2.41 -0.63 -4.21
CA GLY A 37 2.36 -0.97 -5.62
C GLY A 37 1.18 -1.88 -5.88
N VAL A 38 0.62 -1.83 -7.09
CA VAL A 38 -0.53 -2.64 -7.46
C VAL A 38 -0.42 -3.08 -8.90
N ARG A 39 -1.08 -4.19 -9.20
CA ARG A 39 -1.24 -4.68 -10.56
C ARG A 39 -2.56 -5.45 -10.65
N LEU A 40 -3.14 -5.47 -11.83
CA LEU A 40 -4.35 -6.24 -12.08
C LEU A 40 -3.96 -7.66 -12.51
N THR A 41 -4.60 -8.63 -11.90
CA THR A 41 -4.37 -10.04 -12.24
C THR A 41 -5.72 -10.74 -12.34
N LYS A 42 -5.69 -12.02 -12.69
CA LYS A 42 -6.92 -12.81 -12.73
C LYS A 42 -7.56 -12.94 -11.35
N ARG A 43 -6.79 -12.78 -10.29
CA ARG A 43 -7.32 -12.86 -8.92
C ARG A 43 -7.98 -11.57 -8.49
N GLY A 44 -7.64 -10.45 -9.13
CA GLY A 44 -8.15 -9.14 -8.75
C GLY A 44 -7.05 -8.12 -8.74
N LEU A 45 -7.05 -7.23 -7.75
CA LEU A 45 -5.99 -6.24 -7.59
C LEU A 45 -4.99 -6.76 -6.57
N GLU A 46 -3.82 -7.13 -7.02
CA GLU A 46 -2.74 -7.60 -6.16
C GLU A 46 -1.75 -6.47 -5.93
N GLY A 47 -1.18 -6.44 -4.75
CA GLY A 47 -0.22 -5.40 -4.48
C GLY A 47 0.44 -5.54 -3.13
N TYR A 48 1.08 -4.45 -2.71
CA TYR A 48 1.74 -4.42 -1.42
C TYR A 48 1.66 -3.03 -0.81
N LEU A 49 1.77 -2.99 0.52
CA LEU A 49 1.89 -1.76 1.30
C LEU A 49 3.06 -1.92 2.26
N ASP A 50 3.87 -0.88 2.37
CA ASP A 50 4.97 -0.84 3.32
C ASP A 50 4.48 -0.19 4.60
N LEU A 51 4.46 -0.95 5.68
CA LEU A 51 3.98 -0.46 6.97
C LEU A 51 5.07 -0.61 8.03
N PRO A 52 5.10 0.26 9.03
CA PRO A 52 6.14 0.21 10.07
C PRO A 52 5.86 -0.82 11.16
N ARG A 53 4.83 -1.63 10.99
CA ARG A 53 4.42 -2.65 11.95
C ARG A 53 3.76 -3.80 11.21
N ARG A 54 3.61 -4.92 11.87
CA ARG A 54 2.89 -6.04 11.30
C ARG A 54 1.39 -5.84 11.52
N VAL A 55 0.63 -6.08 10.45
CA VAL A 55 -0.83 -6.02 10.49
C VAL A 55 -1.34 -7.38 10.03
N GLU A 56 -2.33 -7.91 10.74
CA GLU A 56 -2.94 -9.19 10.37
C GLU A 56 -4.36 -8.97 9.91
N SER A 57 -4.70 -9.54 8.78
CA SER A 57 -6.03 -9.43 8.20
C SER A 57 -6.19 -10.49 7.13
N SER A 58 -7.44 -10.92 6.93
CA SER A 58 -7.73 -11.89 5.87
C SER A 58 -7.41 -11.36 4.49
N ARG A 59 -7.34 -10.03 4.33
CA ARG A 59 -6.98 -9.43 3.04
C ARG A 59 -5.50 -9.46 2.76
N LEU A 60 -4.68 -9.72 3.77
CA LEU A 60 -3.24 -9.74 3.63
C LEU A 60 -2.78 -11.18 3.47
N ARG A 61 -2.00 -11.43 2.41
CA ARG A 61 -1.54 -12.78 2.09
C ARG A 61 -0.25 -13.10 2.80
N THR A 62 0.69 -12.17 2.73
CA THR A 62 2.02 -12.39 3.25
C THR A 62 2.53 -11.10 3.85
N VAL A 63 3.21 -11.19 4.97
CA VAL A 63 3.90 -10.06 5.56
C VAL A 63 5.37 -10.41 5.62
N SER A 64 6.19 -9.68 4.89
CA SER A 64 7.62 -9.95 4.78
C SER A 64 8.41 -8.84 5.43
N PRO A 65 9.30 -9.14 6.36
CA PRO A 65 10.15 -8.09 6.92
C PRO A 65 11.10 -7.59 5.85
N TYR A 66 11.19 -6.27 5.73
CA TYR A 66 12.13 -5.64 4.80
C TYR A 66 13.31 -5.06 5.57
N THR A 67 13.01 -4.37 6.67
CA THR A 67 14.01 -3.95 7.64
C THR A 67 13.46 -4.28 9.01
N ARG A 68 14.21 -3.93 10.05
CA ARG A 68 13.75 -4.17 11.42
C ARG A 68 12.44 -3.45 11.73
N ARG A 69 12.16 -2.37 11.01
CA ARG A 69 11.01 -1.51 11.30
C ARG A 69 10.10 -1.30 10.11
N LEU A 70 10.24 -2.14 9.08
CA LEU A 70 9.45 -1.98 7.88
C LEU A 70 9.04 -3.36 7.38
N PHE A 71 7.75 -3.51 7.11
CA PHE A 71 7.18 -4.79 6.72
C PHE A 71 6.36 -4.59 5.45
N VAL A 72 6.64 -5.41 4.45
CA VAL A 72 5.90 -5.40 3.19
C VAL A 72 4.69 -6.30 3.34
N HIS A 73 3.51 -5.72 3.21
CA HIS A 73 2.24 -6.45 3.34
C HIS A 73 1.67 -6.69 1.97
N HIS A 74 1.66 -7.94 1.53
CA HIS A 74 1.09 -8.30 0.24
C HIS A 74 -0.40 -8.57 0.39
N PHE A 75 -1.18 -8.09 -0.56
CA PHE A 75 -2.63 -8.21 -0.49
C PHE A 75 -3.21 -8.59 -1.84
N VAL A 76 -4.44 -9.10 -1.80
CA VAL A 76 -5.26 -9.32 -2.99
C VAL A 76 -6.65 -8.78 -2.65
N LEU A 77 -7.13 -7.85 -3.46
CA LEU A 77 -8.48 -7.31 -3.32
C LEU A 77 -9.32 -7.80 -4.48
N THR A 78 -10.50 -8.31 -4.19
CA THR A 78 -11.39 -8.86 -5.20
C THR A 78 -12.68 -8.06 -5.33
N SER A 79 -12.97 -7.16 -4.40
CA SER A 79 -14.17 -6.35 -4.45
C SER A 79 -13.93 -5.01 -3.79
N LEU A 80 -14.78 -4.04 -4.13
CA LEU A 80 -14.68 -2.70 -3.56
C LEU A 80 -14.92 -2.68 -2.05
N ASP A 81 -15.71 -3.61 -1.55
CA ASP A 81 -16.00 -3.69 -0.12
C ASP A 81 -14.75 -3.89 0.71
N GLN A 82 -13.74 -4.53 0.14
CA GLN A 82 -12.51 -4.80 0.86
C GLN A 82 -11.63 -3.57 0.99
N LEU A 83 -11.88 -2.55 0.18
CA LEU A 83 -11.18 -1.27 0.27
C LEU A 83 -11.98 -0.37 1.20
N ASP A 84 -12.08 -0.78 2.45
CA ASP A 84 -12.89 -0.12 3.46
C ASP A 84 -12.07 0.91 4.24
N ALA A 85 -12.67 1.45 5.29
CA ALA A 85 -12.01 2.49 6.08
C ALA A 85 -10.73 1.98 6.71
N GLU A 86 -10.71 0.74 7.16
CA GLU A 86 -9.51 0.15 7.75
C GLU A 86 -8.39 0.04 6.72
N PHE A 87 -8.71 -0.47 5.52
CA PHE A 87 -7.70 -0.60 4.48
C PHE A 87 -7.19 0.77 4.06
N ARG A 88 -8.08 1.76 3.97
CA ARG A 88 -7.67 3.13 3.63
C ARG A 88 -6.76 3.71 4.69
N SER A 89 -6.96 3.35 5.96
CA SER A 89 -6.06 3.81 7.02
C SER A 89 -4.67 3.21 6.85
N TRP A 90 -4.59 1.98 6.37
CA TRP A 90 -3.28 1.37 6.06
C TRP A 90 -2.59 2.07 4.89
N ILE A 91 -3.36 2.49 3.89
CA ILE A 91 -2.81 3.25 2.77
C ILE A 91 -2.22 4.58 3.28
N GLN A 92 -2.93 5.25 4.17
CA GLN A 92 -2.43 6.49 4.75
C GLN A 92 -1.16 6.26 5.56
N GLU A 93 -1.12 5.16 6.30
CA GLU A 93 0.06 4.81 7.09
C GLU A 93 1.25 4.52 6.17
N ALA A 94 1.01 3.79 5.09
CA ALA A 94 2.05 3.50 4.10
C ALA A 94 2.52 4.79 3.43
N TYR A 95 1.59 5.69 3.13
CA TYR A 95 1.94 6.98 2.56
C TYR A 95 2.93 7.73 3.46
N GLN A 96 2.70 7.71 4.78
CA GLN A 96 3.60 8.38 5.71
C GLN A 96 4.99 7.75 5.67
N VAL A 97 5.06 6.43 5.52
CA VAL A 97 6.34 5.74 5.35
C VAL A 97 7.04 6.25 4.09
N GLY A 98 6.29 6.39 3.00
CA GLY A 98 6.85 6.90 1.74
C GLY A 98 7.39 8.31 1.86
N GLN A 99 6.79 9.11 2.74
CA GLN A 99 7.24 10.49 2.98
C GLN A 99 8.41 10.54 3.96
N GLY A 100 8.74 9.43 4.59
CA GLY A 100 9.79 9.41 5.60
C GLY A 100 9.35 9.98 6.93
N LEU A 101 8.04 10.05 7.17
CA LEU A 101 7.50 10.71 8.35
C LEU A 101 7.22 9.75 9.50
N THR A 102 7.13 8.46 9.20
CA THR A 102 6.79 7.46 10.21
C THR A 102 7.88 6.43 10.29
N THR A 103 8.61 6.44 11.38
CA THR A 103 9.60 5.39 11.68
C THR A 103 9.56 5.12 13.17
N PRO A 104 9.59 3.84 13.58
CA PRO A 104 9.54 3.50 15.00
C PRO A 104 10.69 4.09 15.82
N GLU A 105 11.84 4.27 15.22
CA GLU A 105 13.00 4.80 15.96
C GLU A 105 12.86 6.27 16.30
N GLN A 106 11.83 6.94 15.81
CA GLN A 106 11.59 8.33 16.16
C GLN A 106 10.79 8.49 17.44
N THR A 107 10.37 7.39 18.00
CA THR A 107 9.60 7.44 19.24
C THR A 107 10.52 7.32 20.43
#